data_351a734b549b6aafbebe2f93178dfbd8
#
_entry.id   351a734b549b6aafbebe2f93178dfbd8
#
_cell.length_a   1.000
_cell.length_b   1.000
_cell.length_c   1.000
_cell.angle_alpha   90.00
_cell.angle_beta   90.00
_cell.angle_gamma   90.00
#
_symmetry.space_group_name_H-M   'P 1'
#
loop_
_entity.id
_entity.type
_entity.pdbx_description
1 polymer ?
#
loop_
_entity_poly.entity_id
_entity_poly.type
_entity_poly.pdbx_seq_one_letter_code
_entity_poly.pdbx_strand_id
1 'polypeptide(L)'
;MFRKNSLSIFDAANFFLKIVDRDAGSTITPLKLQKILYYAQGYYLAYYDKELFSEDFEAWAHGPANEAIYNKYKKYGFDSIPCPTDETINISDNICAFLSDIWQTFGIYDGKFLEEQTHKEEPWIKARKGCAIGERCHNIITKESMKDFFKTVINDV
;
A
#
# COMPACT_ATOMS: atom_id res chain seq x y z
N MET A 1 -17.82 11.57 -0.26
CA MET A 1 -17.38 10.53 0.69
C MET A 1 -17.39 9.18 0.02
N PHE A 2 -16.43 8.33 0.32
CA PHE A 2 -16.26 7.04 -0.33
C PHE A 2 -17.12 5.97 0.35
N ARG A 3 -17.65 5.04 -0.44
CA ARG A 3 -18.32 3.87 0.13
C ARG A 3 -17.29 3.01 0.86
N LYS A 4 -17.70 2.49 2.01
CA LYS A 4 -16.85 1.66 2.84
C LYS A 4 -16.97 0.20 2.40
N ASN A 5 -15.82 -0.45 2.18
CA ASN A 5 -15.75 -1.90 2.04
C ASN A 5 -15.62 -2.55 3.42
N SER A 6 -15.99 -3.81 3.54
CA SER A 6 -15.78 -4.57 4.77
C SER A 6 -14.32 -5.03 4.93
N LEU A 7 -13.48 -4.84 3.91
CA LEU A 7 -12.08 -5.24 3.92
C LEU A 7 -11.28 -4.32 4.85
N SER A 8 -10.41 -4.92 5.68
CA SER A 8 -9.43 -4.16 6.46
C SER A 8 -8.09 -4.14 5.74
N ILE A 9 -7.23 -3.18 6.13
CA ILE A 9 -5.86 -3.14 5.61
C ILE A 9 -5.10 -4.45 5.93
N PHE A 10 -5.43 -5.10 7.06
CA PHE A 10 -4.81 -6.38 7.44
C PHE A 10 -5.23 -7.52 6.52
N ASP A 11 -6.47 -7.51 6.05
CA ASP A 11 -6.95 -8.49 5.07
C ASP A 11 -6.19 -8.36 3.76
N ALA A 12 -6.01 -7.13 3.29
CA ALA A 12 -5.23 -6.87 2.08
C ALA A 12 -3.77 -7.29 2.26
N ALA A 13 -3.17 -6.97 3.41
CA ALA A 13 -1.80 -7.38 3.73
C ALA A 13 -1.66 -8.91 3.69
N ASN A 14 -2.58 -9.63 4.31
CA ASN A 14 -2.56 -11.09 4.31
C ASN A 14 -2.66 -11.67 2.91
N PHE A 15 -3.47 -11.06 2.06
CA PHE A 15 -3.56 -11.49 0.67
C PHE A 15 -2.20 -11.39 -0.02
N PHE A 16 -1.53 -10.24 0.09
CA PHE A 16 -0.22 -10.06 -0.53
C PHE A 16 0.82 -11.03 0.04
N LEU A 17 0.82 -11.23 1.36
CA LEU A 17 1.77 -12.15 1.99
C LEU A 17 1.57 -13.60 1.53
N LYS A 18 0.35 -13.98 1.15
CA LYS A 18 0.06 -15.33 0.68
C LYS A 18 0.34 -15.51 -0.82
N ILE A 19 0.19 -14.46 -1.62
CA ILE A 19 0.37 -14.57 -3.08
C ILE A 19 1.85 -14.57 -3.50
N VAL A 20 2.75 -14.09 -2.64
CA VAL A 20 4.19 -14.02 -2.95
C VAL A 20 4.72 -15.40 -3.25
N ASP A 21 5.32 -15.58 -4.43
CA ASP A 21 5.92 -16.84 -4.83
C ASP A 21 7.34 -16.95 -4.29
N ARG A 22 7.46 -17.44 -3.06
CA ARG A 22 8.74 -17.55 -2.36
C ARG A 22 9.63 -18.63 -2.97
N ASP A 23 9.04 -19.64 -3.57
CA ASP A 23 9.79 -20.69 -4.26
C ASP A 23 10.48 -20.14 -5.51
N ALA A 24 9.89 -19.15 -6.15
CA ALA A 24 10.51 -18.44 -7.28
C ALA A 24 11.50 -17.35 -6.84
N GLY A 25 11.73 -17.20 -5.53
CA GLY A 25 12.66 -16.20 -4.99
C GLY A 25 12.06 -14.83 -4.71
N SER A 26 10.77 -14.66 -4.87
CA SER A 26 10.11 -13.39 -4.56
C SER A 26 10.07 -13.15 -3.06
N THR A 27 10.22 -11.88 -2.66
CA THR A 27 10.23 -11.46 -1.26
C THR A 27 9.28 -10.31 -1.03
N ILE A 28 8.89 -10.11 0.21
CA ILE A 28 8.09 -8.96 0.63
C ILE A 28 8.52 -8.53 2.02
N THR A 29 9.28 -7.43 2.08
CA THR A 29 9.73 -6.82 3.34
C THR A 29 8.63 -5.94 3.92
N PRO A 30 8.71 -5.53 5.21
CA PRO A 30 7.78 -4.55 5.75
C PRO A 30 7.71 -3.25 4.93
N LEU A 31 8.84 -2.74 4.46
CA LEU A 31 8.85 -1.53 3.61
C LEU A 31 8.06 -1.74 2.32
N LYS A 32 8.31 -2.84 1.63
CA LYS A 32 7.61 -3.18 0.38
C LYS A 32 6.11 -3.35 0.61
N LEU A 33 5.71 -4.05 1.67
CA LEU A 33 4.31 -4.26 2.00
C LEU A 33 3.56 -2.92 2.15
N GLN A 34 4.15 -1.97 2.88
CA GLN A 34 3.54 -0.65 3.05
C GLN A 34 3.27 0.03 1.71
N LYS A 35 4.24 -0.03 0.79
CA LYS A 35 4.12 0.64 -0.51
C LYS A 35 3.12 -0.07 -1.42
N ILE A 36 3.09 -1.40 -1.40
CA ILE A 36 2.11 -2.18 -2.16
C ILE A 36 0.69 -1.87 -1.67
N LEU A 37 0.48 -1.81 -0.35
CA LEU A 37 -0.82 -1.45 0.22
C LEU A 37 -1.25 -0.03 -0.17
N TYR A 38 -0.32 0.91 -0.18
CA TYR A 38 -0.59 2.28 -0.59
C TYR A 38 -1.05 2.33 -2.06
N TYR A 39 -0.33 1.65 -2.96
CA TYR A 39 -0.73 1.61 -4.37
C TYR A 39 -2.07 0.91 -4.56
N ALA A 40 -2.34 -0.16 -3.81
CA ALA A 40 -3.63 -0.84 -3.87
C ALA A 40 -4.77 0.12 -3.52
N GLN A 41 -4.64 0.86 -2.42
CA GLN A 41 -5.65 1.85 -2.03
C GLN A 41 -5.81 2.94 -3.09
N GLY A 42 -4.69 3.50 -3.56
CA GLY A 42 -4.72 4.61 -4.51
C GLY A 42 -5.40 4.24 -5.83
N TYR A 43 -5.02 3.12 -6.41
CA TYR A 43 -5.62 2.67 -7.66
C TYR A 43 -7.08 2.27 -7.48
N TYR A 44 -7.42 1.65 -6.35
CA TYR A 44 -8.82 1.29 -6.08
C TYR A 44 -9.71 2.52 -6.00
N LEU A 45 -9.26 3.55 -5.31
CA LEU A 45 -9.97 4.84 -5.25
C LEU A 45 -10.17 5.44 -6.63
N ALA A 46 -9.14 5.36 -7.47
CA ALA A 46 -9.20 5.94 -8.82
C ALA A 46 -10.16 5.18 -9.75
N TYR A 47 -10.13 3.84 -9.69
CA TYR A 47 -10.97 3.03 -10.57
C TYR A 47 -12.42 2.94 -10.14
N TYR A 48 -12.68 2.87 -8.83
CA TYR A 48 -14.01 2.52 -8.32
C TYR A 48 -14.68 3.63 -7.51
N ASP A 49 -13.98 4.73 -7.26
CA ASP A 49 -14.50 5.85 -6.47
C ASP A 49 -14.96 5.41 -5.07
N LYS A 50 -14.27 4.42 -4.51
CA LYS A 50 -14.51 3.84 -3.20
C LYS A 50 -13.17 3.57 -2.53
N GLU A 51 -13.12 3.64 -1.19
CA GLU A 51 -11.96 3.13 -0.46
C GLU A 51 -11.92 1.60 -0.50
N LEU A 52 -10.74 1.04 -0.67
CA LEU A 52 -10.51 -0.40 -0.56
C LEU A 52 -10.61 -0.84 0.90
N PHE A 53 -10.02 -0.06 1.79
CA PHE A 53 -10.12 -0.20 3.25
C PHE A 53 -10.17 1.19 3.88
N SER A 54 -10.65 1.26 5.13
CA SER A 54 -10.88 2.56 5.79
C SER A 54 -9.62 3.16 6.41
N GLU A 55 -8.61 2.36 6.68
CA GLU A 55 -7.38 2.81 7.34
C GLU A 55 -6.63 3.83 6.49
N ASP A 56 -5.91 4.73 7.15
CA ASP A 56 -5.19 5.83 6.51
C ASP A 56 -3.70 5.54 6.38
N PHE A 57 -3.06 6.27 5.47
CA PHE A 57 -1.60 6.35 5.37
C PHE A 57 -1.13 7.71 5.85
N GLU A 58 0.04 7.72 6.47
CA GLU A 58 0.76 8.92 6.87
C GLU A 58 1.97 9.13 5.98
N ALA A 59 2.40 10.39 5.85
CA ALA A 59 3.50 10.75 4.98
C ALA A 59 4.85 10.64 5.71
N TRP A 60 5.26 9.43 6.04
CA TRP A 60 6.53 9.17 6.74
C TRP A 60 7.73 9.49 5.85
N ALA A 61 8.91 9.64 6.47
CA ALA A 61 10.14 9.94 5.73
C ALA A 61 10.44 8.90 4.65
N HIS A 62 10.13 7.63 4.91
CA HIS A 62 10.34 6.53 3.96
C HIS A 62 9.13 6.26 3.06
N GLY A 63 8.26 7.23 2.91
CA GLY A 63 7.09 7.12 2.05
C GLY A 63 5.82 6.82 2.84
N PRO A 64 4.70 6.65 2.12
CA PRO A 64 3.42 6.36 2.76
C PRO A 64 3.49 5.13 3.65
N ALA A 65 2.96 5.23 4.86
CA ALA A 65 2.95 4.13 5.82
C ALA A 65 1.70 4.17 6.69
N ASN A 66 1.22 2.99 7.07
CA ASN A 66 0.17 2.83 8.06
C ASN A 66 0.82 2.33 9.35
N GLU A 67 0.53 3.01 10.46
CA GLU A 67 1.18 2.72 11.75
C GLU A 67 0.86 1.32 12.28
N ALA A 68 -0.39 0.86 12.13
CA ALA A 68 -0.78 -0.46 12.61
C ALA A 68 -0.06 -1.58 11.83
N ILE A 69 0.09 -1.42 10.53
CA ILE A 69 0.87 -2.35 9.69
C ILE A 69 2.35 -2.32 10.12
N TYR A 70 2.90 -1.12 10.34
CA TYR A 70 4.28 -0.99 10.82
C TYR A 70 4.47 -1.75 12.13
N ASN A 71 3.60 -1.53 13.11
CA ASN A 71 3.72 -2.16 14.42
C ASN A 71 3.60 -3.69 14.33
N LYS A 72 2.76 -4.20 13.45
CA LYS A 72 2.57 -5.65 13.29
C LYS A 72 3.79 -6.34 12.69
N TYR A 73 4.47 -5.70 11.74
CA TYR A 73 5.51 -6.36 10.94
C TYR A 73 6.92 -5.83 11.17
N LYS A 74 7.10 -4.79 11.99
CA LYS A 74 8.42 -4.16 12.21
C LYS A 74 9.50 -5.13 12.71
N LYS A 75 9.11 -6.20 13.40
CA LYS A 75 10.04 -7.19 13.92
C LYS A 75 10.85 -7.89 12.84
N TYR A 76 10.35 -7.90 11.60
CA TYR A 76 11.05 -8.53 10.48
C TYR A 76 12.15 -7.63 9.88
N GLY A 77 12.17 -6.34 10.23
CA GLY A 77 13.23 -5.43 9.80
C GLY A 77 13.37 -5.34 8.29
N PHE A 78 14.51 -5.74 7.78
CA PHE A 78 14.80 -5.78 6.34
C PHE A 78 14.57 -7.16 5.72
N ASP A 79 14.12 -8.12 6.51
CA ASP A 79 13.88 -9.48 6.03
C ASP A 79 12.49 -9.59 5.41
N SER A 80 12.30 -10.61 4.59
CA SER A 80 10.99 -10.91 4.03
C SER A 80 10.06 -11.43 5.13
N ILE A 81 8.83 -10.95 5.10
CA ILE A 81 7.79 -11.39 6.03
C ILE A 81 7.38 -12.82 5.61
N PRO A 82 7.31 -13.79 6.55
CA PRO A 82 6.89 -15.14 6.21
C PRO A 82 5.41 -15.21 5.82
N CYS A 83 5.06 -16.28 5.10
CA CYS A 83 3.67 -16.54 4.74
C CYS A 83 2.82 -16.79 5.98
N PRO A 84 1.68 -16.13 6.15
CA PRO A 84 0.77 -16.44 7.25
C PRO A 84 0.26 -17.88 7.13
N THR A 85 0.20 -18.60 8.26
CA THR A 85 -0.18 -20.02 8.26
C THR A 85 -1.63 -20.25 8.67
N ASP A 86 -2.16 -19.40 9.53
CA ASP A 86 -3.43 -19.69 10.24
C ASP A 86 -4.59 -18.78 9.86
N GLU A 87 -4.41 -17.86 8.94
CA GLU A 87 -5.43 -16.87 8.62
C GLU A 87 -6.18 -17.25 7.35
N THR A 88 -7.49 -17.40 7.46
CA THR A 88 -8.38 -17.58 6.33
C THR A 88 -8.67 -16.21 5.71
N ILE A 89 -8.41 -16.07 4.43
CA ILE A 89 -8.75 -14.84 3.72
C ILE A 89 -10.19 -14.95 3.23
N ASN A 90 -11.04 -14.05 3.74
CA ASN A 90 -12.44 -13.96 3.32
C ASN A 90 -12.61 -12.67 2.52
N ILE A 91 -12.13 -12.70 1.28
CA ILE A 91 -12.15 -11.54 0.36
C ILE A 91 -12.92 -11.96 -0.89
N SER A 92 -13.77 -11.06 -1.42
CA SER A 92 -14.52 -11.33 -2.64
C SER A 92 -13.59 -11.60 -3.82
N ASP A 93 -14.07 -12.38 -4.79
CA ASP A 93 -13.29 -12.72 -5.98
C ASP A 93 -12.85 -11.48 -6.76
N ASN A 94 -13.72 -10.47 -6.86
CA ASN A 94 -13.39 -9.23 -7.56
C ASN A 94 -12.24 -8.49 -6.91
N ILE A 95 -12.20 -8.43 -5.59
CA ILE A 95 -11.11 -7.77 -4.86
C ILE A 95 -9.84 -8.61 -4.96
N CYS A 96 -9.94 -9.93 -4.86
CA CYS A 96 -8.78 -10.81 -5.07
C CYS A 96 -8.14 -10.57 -6.44
N ALA A 97 -8.95 -10.48 -7.50
CA ALA A 97 -8.46 -10.21 -8.85
C ALA A 97 -7.77 -8.84 -8.92
N PHE A 98 -8.35 -7.82 -8.30
CA PHE A 98 -7.75 -6.49 -8.25
C PHE A 98 -6.39 -6.51 -7.53
N LEU A 99 -6.33 -7.13 -6.35
CA LEU A 99 -5.09 -7.21 -5.58
C LEU A 99 -4.01 -8.01 -6.31
N SER A 100 -4.42 -9.07 -7.03
CA SER A 100 -3.50 -9.84 -7.87
C SER A 100 -2.89 -8.98 -8.98
N ASP A 101 -3.68 -8.13 -9.60
CA ASP A 101 -3.20 -7.21 -10.63
C ASP A 101 -2.21 -6.19 -10.05
N ILE A 102 -2.48 -5.69 -8.85
CA ILE A 102 -1.55 -4.80 -8.14
C ILE A 102 -0.22 -5.53 -7.90
N TRP A 103 -0.26 -6.76 -7.42
CA TRP A 103 0.95 -7.54 -7.19
C TRP A 103 1.73 -7.79 -8.49
N GLN A 104 1.05 -8.13 -9.57
CA GLN A 104 1.70 -8.35 -10.87
C GLN A 104 2.39 -7.09 -11.38
N THR A 105 1.81 -5.92 -11.10
CA THR A 105 2.37 -4.64 -11.55
C THR A 105 3.57 -4.20 -10.69
N PHE A 106 3.45 -4.30 -9.37
CA PHE A 106 4.41 -3.70 -8.44
C PHE A 106 5.31 -4.72 -7.72
N GLY A 107 4.91 -5.98 -7.70
CA GLY A 107 5.60 -7.01 -6.93
C GLY A 107 7.02 -7.32 -7.39
N ILE A 108 7.37 -6.96 -8.64
CA ILE A 108 8.71 -7.14 -9.18
C ILE A 108 9.73 -6.14 -8.63
N TYR A 109 9.26 -5.05 -8.02
CA TYR A 109 10.13 -4.00 -7.49
C TYR A 109 10.39 -4.23 -6.00
N ASP A 110 11.56 -3.84 -5.53
CA ASP A 110 11.83 -3.89 -4.09
C ASP A 110 11.26 -2.65 -3.37
N GLY A 111 11.29 -2.71 -2.03
CA GLY A 111 10.72 -1.64 -1.21
C GLY A 111 11.41 -0.30 -1.42
N LYS A 112 12.72 -0.30 -1.65
CA LYS A 112 13.48 0.94 -1.87
C LYS A 112 13.10 1.62 -3.18
N PHE A 113 12.94 0.83 -4.24
CA PHE A 113 12.47 1.38 -5.53
C PHE A 113 11.08 2.00 -5.37
N LEU A 114 10.17 1.29 -4.71
CA LEU A 114 8.82 1.80 -4.50
C LEU A 114 8.80 3.04 -3.60
N GLU A 115 9.65 3.08 -2.57
CA GLU A 115 9.81 4.28 -1.73
C GLU A 115 10.19 5.49 -2.60
N GLU A 116 11.19 5.33 -3.45
CA GLU A 116 11.65 6.40 -4.32
C GLU A 116 10.56 6.86 -5.29
N GLN A 117 9.73 5.94 -5.78
CA GLN A 117 8.60 6.30 -6.63
C GLN A 117 7.58 7.13 -5.87
N THR A 118 7.23 6.74 -4.65
CA THR A 118 6.25 7.51 -3.84
C THR A 118 6.74 8.93 -3.55
N HIS A 119 8.05 9.13 -3.41
CA HIS A 119 8.65 10.44 -3.15
C HIS A 119 8.51 11.41 -4.33
N LYS A 120 8.21 10.92 -5.51
CA LYS A 120 7.98 11.72 -6.72
C LYS A 120 6.49 12.03 -6.95
N GLU A 121 5.62 11.46 -6.14
CA GLU A 121 4.18 11.49 -6.36
C GLU A 121 3.50 12.51 -5.45
N GLU A 122 2.51 13.17 -6.00
CA GLU A 122 1.83 14.30 -5.37
C GLU A 122 1.22 13.99 -3.99
N PRO A 123 0.56 12.84 -3.77
CA PRO A 123 -0.09 12.61 -2.48
C PRO A 123 0.88 12.67 -1.30
N TRP A 124 2.06 12.05 -1.43
CA TRP A 124 3.07 12.07 -0.36
C TRP A 124 3.71 13.46 -0.24
N ILE A 125 4.09 14.06 -1.37
CA ILE A 125 4.73 15.38 -1.40
C ILE A 125 3.82 16.42 -0.74
N LYS A 126 2.55 16.43 -1.12
CA LYS A 126 1.55 17.38 -0.61
C LYS A 126 1.32 17.19 0.89
N ALA A 127 1.20 15.96 1.35
CA ALA A 127 0.97 15.67 2.76
C ALA A 127 2.17 16.04 3.63
N ARG A 128 3.38 16.02 3.08
CA ARG A 128 4.59 16.40 3.81
C ARG A 128 4.82 17.90 3.93
N LYS A 129 3.92 18.71 3.39
CA LYS A 129 4.04 20.17 3.51
C LYS A 129 4.16 20.57 4.98
N GLY A 130 5.21 21.33 5.30
CA GLY A 130 5.52 21.73 6.67
C GLY A 130 6.47 20.79 7.40
N CYS A 131 6.78 19.63 6.82
CA CYS A 131 7.78 18.71 7.36
C CYS A 131 9.09 18.84 6.58
N ALA A 132 10.23 18.82 7.27
CA ALA A 132 11.54 18.85 6.61
C ALA A 132 11.86 17.50 5.98
N ILE A 133 12.77 17.50 4.98
CA ILE A 133 13.26 16.29 4.35
C ILE A 133 13.90 15.38 5.42
N GLY A 134 13.49 14.12 5.43
CA GLY A 134 14.00 13.14 6.39
C GLY A 134 13.41 13.25 7.80
N GLU A 135 12.63 14.28 8.07
CA GLU A 135 11.99 14.48 9.37
C GLU A 135 10.80 13.53 9.54
N ARG A 136 10.55 13.12 10.79
CA ARG A 136 9.31 12.40 11.11
C ARG A 136 8.11 13.27 10.78
N CYS A 137 7.14 12.68 10.07
CA CYS A 137 5.92 13.37 9.68
C CYS A 137 4.76 12.39 9.82
N HIS A 138 3.75 12.77 10.57
CA HIS A 138 2.54 11.97 10.79
C HIS A 138 1.33 12.54 10.08
N ASN A 139 1.55 13.49 9.15
CA ASN A 139 0.45 14.07 8.39
C ASN A 139 -0.24 13.00 7.55
N ILE A 140 -1.57 13.02 7.57
CA ILE A 140 -2.39 12.05 6.83
C ILE A 140 -2.30 12.36 5.33
N ILE A 141 -2.08 11.32 4.54
CA ILE A 141 -2.26 11.39 3.10
C ILE A 141 -3.75 11.16 2.84
N THR A 142 -4.46 12.20 2.42
CA THR A 142 -5.91 12.11 2.27
C THR A 142 -6.29 11.19 1.11
N LYS A 143 -7.41 10.47 1.27
CA LYS A 143 -7.94 9.62 0.21
C LYS A 143 -8.30 10.44 -1.03
N GLU A 144 -8.77 11.68 -0.84
CA GLU A 144 -9.05 12.60 -1.96
C GLU A 144 -7.80 12.87 -2.79
N SER A 145 -6.67 13.19 -2.14
CA SER A 145 -5.42 13.47 -2.87
C SER A 145 -4.90 12.22 -3.59
N MET A 146 -5.06 11.05 -2.97
CA MET A 146 -4.71 9.78 -3.61
C MET A 146 -5.57 9.53 -4.85
N LYS A 147 -6.87 9.66 -4.71
CA LYS A 147 -7.81 9.47 -5.81
C LYS A 147 -7.49 10.42 -6.98
N ASP A 148 -7.32 11.69 -6.69
CA ASP A 148 -7.05 12.71 -7.71
C ASP A 148 -5.76 12.39 -8.48
N PHE A 149 -4.70 12.05 -7.75
CA PHE A 149 -3.41 11.70 -8.38
C PHE A 149 -3.53 10.43 -9.23
N PHE A 150 -4.06 9.34 -8.66
CA PHE A 150 -4.12 8.08 -9.37
C PHE A 150 -5.08 8.11 -10.56
N LYS A 151 -6.10 8.98 -10.51
CA LYS A 151 -6.94 9.23 -11.70
C LYS A 151 -6.13 9.82 -12.85
N THR A 152 -5.19 10.72 -12.57
CA THR A 152 -4.31 11.23 -13.63
C THR A 152 -3.45 10.13 -14.21
N VAL A 153 -2.96 9.22 -13.39
CA VAL A 153 -2.13 8.10 -13.84
C VAL A 153 -2.91 7.17 -14.77
N ILE A 154 -4.12 6.75 -14.37
CA ILE A 154 -4.92 5.82 -15.19
C ILE A 154 -5.48 6.46 -16.46
N ASN A 155 -5.62 7.78 -16.48
CA ASN A 155 -6.16 8.50 -17.64
C ASN A 155 -5.08 8.94 -18.63
N ASP A 156 -3.79 8.78 -18.29
CA ASP A 156 -2.65 9.17 -19.13
C ASP A 156 -2.25 8.09 -20.14
N VAL A 157 -3.09 7.11 -20.34
CA VAL A 157 -2.80 6.00 -21.25
C VAL A 157 -3.30 6.30 -22.65
#